data_bb28eb3dcf7e4bf13d8470748b8e92f5
#
_entry.id   bb28eb3dcf7e4bf13d8470748b8e92f5
#
_cell.length_a   1.000
_cell.length_b   1.000
_cell.length_c   1.000
_cell.angle_alpha   90.00
_cell.angle_beta   90.00
_cell.angle_gamma   90.00
#
_symmetry.space_group_name_H-M   'P 1'
#
loop_
_entity.id
_entity.type
_entity.pdbx_description
1 polymer ?
#
loop_
_entity_poly.entity_id
_entity_poly.type
_entity_poly.pdbx_seq_one_letter_code
_entity_poly.pdbx_strand_id
1 'polypeptide(L)'
;MSDTKPPGHSHTKTVNPLEQRVRDLEALLTRKGYIDPAALDVLIDTYESKVGPRNGAIVIARAWSDAEFRRRLTRDATAAIASLGFTGRQGEHMVAVENTTDLHNMVVCTLCSCYPWAVLGLPPTWYKSAPYRSRAVKDPRGVLHDFGVHLPQSTRIRVWDSTAEVRYLVIPRRPANSEHLNDTELAALVTRDSMIGVGLPRPVPP
;
A
#
# COMPACT_ATOMS: atom_id res chain seq x y z
N MET A 1 -24.14 -37.57 -32.22
CA MET A 1 -23.82 -36.91 -30.92
C MET A 1 -23.00 -35.68 -31.23
N SER A 2 -23.66 -34.54 -31.26
CA SER A 2 -23.06 -33.23 -31.66
C SER A 2 -22.62 -32.47 -30.41
N ASP A 3 -21.31 -32.33 -30.26
CA ASP A 3 -20.72 -31.48 -29.23
C ASP A 3 -20.86 -30.00 -29.61
N THR A 4 -21.79 -29.31 -29.00
CA THR A 4 -21.89 -27.84 -29.09
C THR A 4 -21.13 -27.23 -27.96
N LYS A 5 -19.94 -26.67 -28.31
CA LYS A 5 -19.10 -25.81 -27.44
C LYS A 5 -19.86 -24.50 -27.16
N PRO A 6 -19.97 -24.04 -25.88
CA PRO A 6 -20.62 -22.78 -25.58
C PRO A 6 -19.78 -21.58 -26.08
N PRO A 7 -20.44 -20.46 -26.47
CA PRO A 7 -19.76 -19.29 -27.00
C PRO A 7 -18.95 -18.61 -25.89
N GLY A 8 -17.66 -18.36 -26.20
CA GLY A 8 -16.76 -17.61 -25.33
C GLY A 8 -17.23 -16.17 -25.21
N HIS A 9 -17.45 -15.71 -23.98
CA HIS A 9 -17.69 -14.30 -23.67
C HIS A 9 -16.42 -13.50 -23.94
N SER A 10 -16.39 -12.80 -25.06
CA SER A 10 -15.40 -11.76 -25.34
C SER A 10 -15.69 -10.57 -24.41
N HIS A 11 -14.90 -10.42 -23.34
CA HIS A 11 -14.88 -9.20 -22.55
C HIS A 11 -14.14 -8.11 -23.35
N THR A 12 -14.86 -7.37 -24.16
CA THR A 12 -14.42 -6.08 -24.68
C THR A 12 -14.25 -5.17 -23.45
N LYS A 13 -12.99 -4.94 -23.04
CA LYS A 13 -12.67 -3.93 -22.02
C LYS A 13 -13.09 -2.57 -22.56
N THR A 14 -14.25 -2.10 -22.14
CA THR A 14 -14.66 -0.71 -22.35
C THR A 14 -13.62 0.17 -21.62
N VAL A 15 -12.82 0.92 -22.39
CA VAL A 15 -11.84 1.85 -21.83
C VAL A 15 -12.60 2.87 -20.99
N ASN A 16 -12.19 3.05 -19.74
CA ASN A 16 -12.80 4.04 -18.85
C ASN A 16 -12.65 5.43 -19.50
N PRO A 17 -13.73 6.24 -19.61
CA PRO A 17 -13.65 7.58 -20.21
C PRO A 17 -12.58 8.48 -19.57
N LEU A 18 -12.30 8.31 -18.27
CA LEU A 18 -11.23 9.04 -17.60
C LEU A 18 -9.84 8.57 -18.07
N GLU A 19 -9.66 7.27 -18.22
CA GLU A 19 -8.40 6.71 -18.75
C GLU A 19 -8.13 7.18 -20.16
N GLN A 20 -9.15 7.24 -21.02
CA GLN A 20 -9.01 7.81 -22.37
C GLN A 20 -8.59 9.28 -22.33
N ARG A 21 -9.22 10.10 -21.47
CA ARG A 21 -8.84 11.51 -21.31
C ARG A 21 -7.41 11.72 -20.86
N VAL A 22 -6.91 10.86 -19.95
CA VAL A 22 -5.52 10.92 -19.51
C VAL A 22 -4.57 10.61 -20.65
N ARG A 23 -4.85 9.57 -21.43
CA ARG A 23 -4.04 9.22 -22.64
C ARG A 23 -4.06 10.33 -23.68
N ASP A 24 -5.22 10.95 -23.93
CA ASP A 24 -5.33 12.06 -24.89
C ASP A 24 -4.54 13.28 -24.42
N LEU A 25 -4.55 13.59 -23.12
CA LEU A 25 -3.77 14.67 -22.54
C LEU A 25 -2.26 14.40 -22.64
N GLU A 26 -1.82 13.19 -22.30
CA GLU A 26 -0.43 12.76 -22.41
C GLU A 26 0.05 12.89 -23.87
N ALA A 27 -0.73 12.38 -24.83
CA ALA A 27 -0.42 12.49 -26.25
C ALA A 27 -0.34 13.95 -26.73
N LEU A 28 -1.21 14.83 -26.22
CA LEU A 28 -1.18 16.24 -26.53
C LEU A 28 0.07 16.93 -25.98
N LEU A 29 0.43 16.66 -24.72
CA LEU A 29 1.59 17.27 -24.07
C LEU A 29 2.91 16.78 -24.70
N THR A 30 2.95 15.51 -25.09
CA THR A 30 4.09 14.93 -25.84
C THR A 30 4.26 15.63 -27.20
N ARG A 31 3.18 15.78 -27.98
CA ARG A 31 3.24 16.50 -29.29
C ARG A 31 3.67 17.95 -29.14
N LYS A 32 3.38 18.59 -28.01
CA LYS A 32 3.80 19.97 -27.72
C LYS A 32 5.22 20.06 -27.14
N GLY A 33 5.90 18.92 -26.90
CA GLY A 33 7.23 18.88 -26.32
C GLY A 33 7.30 19.23 -24.83
N TYR A 34 6.19 19.20 -24.11
CA TYR A 34 6.16 19.44 -22.67
C TYR A 34 6.46 18.19 -21.85
N ILE A 35 6.27 17.01 -22.41
CA ILE A 35 6.54 15.72 -21.79
C ILE A 35 7.39 14.89 -22.74
N ASP A 36 8.45 14.29 -22.19
CA ASP A 36 9.18 13.20 -22.81
C ASP A 36 8.61 11.88 -22.27
N PRO A 37 7.98 11.03 -23.11
CA PRO A 37 7.43 9.74 -22.67
C PRO A 37 8.46 8.84 -22.01
N ALA A 38 9.70 8.83 -22.50
CA ALA A 38 10.77 8.00 -21.93
C ALA A 38 11.14 8.46 -20.51
N ALA A 39 11.15 9.77 -20.25
CA ALA A 39 11.36 10.30 -18.91
C ALA A 39 10.19 9.98 -17.96
N LEU A 40 8.96 9.98 -18.47
CA LEU A 40 7.78 9.57 -17.71
C LEU A 40 7.82 8.08 -17.34
N ASP A 41 8.17 7.21 -18.29
CA ASP A 41 8.32 5.78 -18.05
C ASP A 41 9.40 5.48 -17.00
N VAL A 42 10.54 6.18 -17.04
CA VAL A 42 11.61 6.07 -16.03
C VAL A 42 11.12 6.51 -14.65
N LEU A 43 10.30 7.56 -14.56
CA LEU A 43 9.72 7.98 -13.30
C LEU A 43 8.74 6.94 -12.75
N ILE A 44 7.85 6.42 -13.58
CA ILE A 44 6.89 5.38 -13.20
C ILE A 44 7.64 4.14 -12.70
N ASP A 45 8.61 3.63 -13.48
CA ASP A 45 9.43 2.48 -13.08
C ASP A 45 10.17 2.74 -11.76
N THR A 46 10.72 3.94 -11.58
CA THR A 46 11.41 4.32 -10.34
C THR A 46 10.46 4.25 -9.14
N TYR A 47 9.25 4.79 -9.27
CA TYR A 47 8.26 4.75 -8.18
C TYR A 47 7.64 3.36 -7.95
N GLU A 48 7.56 2.52 -8.99
CA GLU A 48 7.05 1.15 -8.86
C GLU A 48 8.09 0.18 -8.35
N SER A 49 9.36 0.31 -8.78
CA SER A 49 10.41 -0.68 -8.54
C SER A 49 11.47 -0.26 -7.52
N LYS A 50 11.79 1.06 -7.41
CA LYS A 50 12.90 1.56 -6.58
C LYS A 50 12.48 2.36 -5.36
N VAL A 51 11.32 3.02 -5.39
CA VAL A 51 10.85 3.96 -4.35
C VAL A 51 9.49 3.49 -3.81
N GLY A 52 9.10 2.32 -3.84
CA GLY A 52 7.74 1.97 -3.54
C GLY A 52 7.58 0.98 -2.39
N PRO A 53 6.61 0.09 -2.51
CA PRO A 53 6.26 -0.87 -1.45
C PRO A 53 7.43 -1.74 -1.01
N ARG A 54 8.44 -1.89 -1.85
CA ARG A 54 9.69 -2.60 -1.51
C ARG A 54 10.42 -1.94 -0.35
N ASN A 55 10.52 -0.61 -0.32
CA ASN A 55 11.17 0.11 0.78
C ASN A 55 10.41 -0.09 2.09
N GLY A 56 9.08 0.02 2.05
CA GLY A 56 8.23 -0.28 3.19
C GLY A 56 8.37 -1.72 3.65
N ALA A 57 8.45 -2.67 2.72
CA ALA A 57 8.66 -4.08 3.05
C ALA A 57 10.00 -4.32 3.78
N ILE A 58 11.06 -3.63 3.38
CA ILE A 58 12.37 -3.68 4.08
C ILE A 58 12.24 -3.09 5.50
N VAL A 59 11.53 -1.96 5.65
CA VAL A 59 11.27 -1.35 6.97
C VAL A 59 10.53 -2.31 7.88
N ILE A 60 9.47 -2.96 7.37
CA ILE A 60 8.67 -3.91 8.16
C ILE A 60 9.46 -5.18 8.49
N ALA A 61 10.18 -5.76 7.53
CA ALA A 61 11.04 -6.92 7.77
C ALA A 61 12.06 -6.63 8.88
N ARG A 62 12.71 -5.47 8.82
CA ARG A 62 13.63 -5.02 9.86
C ARG A 62 12.94 -4.82 11.21
N ALA A 63 11.71 -4.31 11.24
CA ALA A 63 10.95 -4.18 12.48
C ALA A 63 10.55 -5.55 13.07
N TRP A 64 10.38 -6.57 12.24
CA TRP A 64 10.07 -7.93 12.67
C TRP A 64 11.29 -8.68 13.20
N SER A 65 12.49 -8.42 12.65
CA SER A 65 13.74 -9.11 13.04
C SER A 65 14.50 -8.40 14.16
N ASP A 66 14.35 -7.07 14.28
CA ASP A 66 15.08 -6.22 15.22
C ASP A 66 14.13 -5.47 16.16
N ALA A 67 14.04 -5.91 17.42
CA ALA A 67 13.17 -5.30 18.41
C ALA A 67 13.58 -3.85 18.77
N GLU A 68 14.89 -3.50 18.67
CA GLU A 68 15.36 -2.14 18.90
C GLU A 68 14.93 -1.21 17.76
N PHE A 69 15.08 -1.66 16.51
CA PHE A 69 14.59 -0.91 15.36
C PHE A 69 13.07 -0.71 15.43
N ARG A 70 12.31 -1.76 15.81
CA ARG A 70 10.85 -1.67 15.99
C ARG A 70 10.48 -0.63 17.05
N ARG A 71 11.16 -0.57 18.19
CA ARG A 71 10.94 0.46 19.22
C ARG A 71 11.25 1.87 18.69
N ARG A 72 12.32 2.04 17.90
CA ARG A 72 12.63 3.33 17.26
C ARG A 72 11.57 3.70 16.24
N LEU A 73 11.16 2.76 15.40
CA LEU A 73 10.14 2.95 14.36
C LEU A 73 8.79 3.42 14.95
N THR A 74 8.37 2.83 16.07
CA THR A 74 7.11 3.23 16.73
C THR A 74 7.21 4.56 17.47
N ARG A 75 8.41 4.96 17.92
CA ARG A 75 8.65 6.24 18.59
C ARG A 75 8.84 7.40 17.63
N ASP A 76 9.62 7.22 16.58
CA ASP A 76 9.95 8.21 15.54
C ASP A 76 10.15 7.48 14.20
N ALA A 77 9.05 7.30 13.47
CA ALA A 77 9.08 6.57 12.22
C ALA A 77 9.90 7.31 11.15
N THR A 78 9.86 8.65 11.13
CA THR A 78 10.61 9.45 10.17
C THR A 78 12.11 9.21 10.30
N ALA A 79 12.65 9.35 11.51
CA ALA A 79 14.09 9.13 11.76
C ALA A 79 14.50 7.66 11.57
N ALA A 80 13.66 6.69 12.00
CA ALA A 80 13.97 5.28 11.85
C ALA A 80 14.01 4.87 10.36
N ILE A 81 13.06 5.33 9.54
CA ILE A 81 13.00 5.05 8.11
C ILE A 81 14.17 5.72 7.38
N ALA A 82 14.48 6.98 7.73
CA ALA A 82 15.62 7.69 7.18
C ALA A 82 16.96 7.00 7.46
N SER A 83 17.10 6.31 8.62
CA SER A 83 18.31 5.54 8.94
C SER A 83 18.57 4.35 8.01
N LEU A 84 17.56 3.92 7.26
CA LEU A 84 17.68 2.90 6.20
C LEU A 84 17.90 3.52 4.80
N GLY A 85 18.07 4.84 4.71
CA GLY A 85 18.27 5.57 3.45
C GLY A 85 16.97 5.89 2.71
N PHE A 86 15.81 5.64 3.30
CA PHE A 86 14.51 5.91 2.66
C PHE A 86 13.99 7.29 3.09
N THR A 87 14.24 8.27 2.23
CA THR A 87 13.78 9.66 2.40
C THR A 87 13.03 10.10 1.14
N GLY A 88 12.32 11.20 1.21
CA GLY A 88 11.66 11.77 0.04
C GLY A 88 10.42 12.59 0.37
N ARG A 89 9.84 13.20 -0.65
CA ARG A 89 8.60 13.96 -0.54
C ARG A 89 7.47 13.10 0.05
N GLN A 90 6.58 13.71 0.79
CA GLN A 90 5.45 13.05 1.47
C GLN A 90 5.88 12.10 2.61
N GLY A 91 7.09 12.27 3.15
CA GLY A 91 7.61 11.50 4.28
C GLY A 91 8.11 12.36 5.44
N GLU A 92 7.79 13.66 5.43
CA GLU A 92 8.32 14.61 6.41
C GLU A 92 7.92 14.30 7.86
N HIS A 93 6.70 13.76 8.06
CA HIS A 93 6.28 13.29 9.38
C HIS A 93 5.50 11.99 9.27
N MET A 94 6.20 10.89 9.51
CA MET A 94 5.62 9.54 9.51
C MET A 94 5.41 9.02 10.93
N VAL A 95 4.28 8.34 11.12
CA VAL A 95 3.92 7.63 12.36
C VAL A 95 3.69 6.17 12.02
N ALA A 96 4.41 5.28 12.67
CA ALA A 96 4.19 3.84 12.53
C ALA A 96 3.24 3.35 13.62
N VAL A 97 2.23 2.56 13.22
CA VAL A 97 1.21 1.98 14.10
C VAL A 97 1.24 0.46 13.99
N GLU A 98 1.39 -0.22 15.11
CA GLU A 98 1.61 -1.67 15.15
C GLU A 98 0.30 -2.43 15.36
N ASN A 99 0.08 -3.47 14.55
CA ASN A 99 -0.97 -4.45 14.73
C ASN A 99 -0.61 -5.46 15.83
N THR A 100 -1.56 -5.74 16.70
CA THR A 100 -1.44 -6.76 17.74
C THR A 100 -2.46 -7.88 17.54
N THR A 101 -2.56 -8.83 18.47
CA THR A 101 -3.58 -9.89 18.45
C THR A 101 -5.00 -9.35 18.52
N ASP A 102 -5.19 -8.26 19.25
CA ASP A 102 -6.49 -7.69 19.59
C ASP A 102 -6.75 -6.33 18.93
N LEU A 103 -5.76 -5.79 18.20
CA LEU A 103 -5.86 -4.49 17.52
C LEU A 103 -5.37 -4.60 16.07
N HIS A 104 -6.21 -4.19 15.14
CA HIS A 104 -5.87 -4.02 13.72
C HIS A 104 -5.98 -2.55 13.34
N ASN A 105 -4.91 -2.01 12.76
CA ASN A 105 -4.85 -0.63 12.32
C ASN A 105 -5.11 -0.56 10.81
N MET A 106 -5.83 0.47 10.38
CA MET A 106 -6.11 0.76 8.98
C MET A 106 -5.89 2.25 8.72
N VAL A 107 -5.33 2.60 7.58
CA VAL A 107 -5.00 3.97 7.19
C VAL A 107 -5.94 4.44 6.09
N VAL A 108 -6.38 5.68 6.20
CA VAL A 108 -7.16 6.39 5.19
C VAL A 108 -6.65 7.83 5.09
N CYS A 109 -6.97 8.54 4.01
CA CYS A 109 -7.00 10.00 3.98
C CYS A 109 -8.38 10.44 3.53
N THR A 110 -9.18 10.98 4.45
CA THR A 110 -10.58 11.34 4.16
C THR A 110 -10.69 12.58 3.28
N LEU A 111 -9.69 13.45 3.28
CA LEU A 111 -9.70 14.71 2.52
C LEU A 111 -9.19 14.57 1.09
N CYS A 112 -8.09 13.87 0.90
CA CYS A 112 -7.42 13.80 -0.40
C CYS A 112 -6.81 12.42 -0.66
N SER A 113 -5.49 12.30 -0.62
CA SER A 113 -4.75 11.05 -0.87
C SER A 113 -3.38 11.05 -0.19
N CYS A 114 -3.31 11.64 1.01
CA CYS A 114 -2.09 11.70 1.79
C CYS A 114 -1.55 10.30 2.07
N TYR A 115 -0.32 10.05 1.64
CA TYR A 115 0.25 8.73 1.51
C TYR A 115 1.78 8.79 1.66
N PRO A 116 2.43 7.87 2.36
CA PRO A 116 3.88 7.91 2.57
C PRO A 116 4.63 7.35 1.35
N TRP A 117 4.84 8.16 0.32
CA TRP A 117 5.41 7.76 -0.97
C TRP A 117 6.80 7.11 -0.85
N ALA A 118 7.64 7.60 0.05
CA ALA A 118 8.99 7.07 0.23
C ALA A 118 9.04 5.56 0.52
N VAL A 119 8.01 5.04 1.18
CA VAL A 119 7.92 3.64 1.63
C VAL A 119 6.79 2.84 0.99
N LEU A 120 5.76 3.48 0.44
CA LEU A 120 4.62 2.79 -0.18
C LEU A 120 4.47 3.07 -1.69
N GLY A 121 5.29 3.98 -2.25
CA GLY A 121 5.21 4.39 -3.64
C GLY A 121 3.96 5.22 -3.94
N LEU A 122 3.44 5.11 -5.16
CA LEU A 122 2.23 5.82 -5.55
C LEU A 122 0.98 5.19 -4.92
N PRO A 123 0.03 6.02 -4.42
CA PRO A 123 -1.20 5.48 -3.85
C PRO A 123 -2.02 4.75 -4.92
N PRO A 124 -2.55 3.55 -4.61
CA PRO A 124 -3.42 2.84 -5.53
C PRO A 124 -4.71 3.63 -5.77
N THR A 125 -5.34 3.41 -6.92
CA THR A 125 -6.53 4.17 -7.34
C THR A 125 -7.68 4.05 -6.33
N TRP A 126 -7.88 2.86 -5.75
CA TRP A 126 -8.91 2.64 -4.75
C TRP A 126 -8.70 3.46 -3.47
N TYR A 127 -7.44 3.72 -3.05
CA TYR A 127 -7.11 4.53 -1.86
C TYR A 127 -7.62 5.98 -1.99
N LYS A 128 -7.63 6.50 -3.22
CA LYS A 128 -8.12 7.84 -3.54
C LYS A 128 -9.65 7.90 -3.76
N SER A 129 -10.31 6.76 -3.87
CA SER A 129 -11.73 6.71 -4.21
C SER A 129 -12.62 7.23 -3.08
N ALA A 130 -13.65 7.99 -3.41
CA ALA A 130 -14.62 8.50 -2.44
C ALA A 130 -15.33 7.37 -1.65
N PRO A 131 -15.70 6.22 -2.26
CA PRO A 131 -16.26 5.09 -1.53
C PRO A 131 -15.34 4.56 -0.45
N TYR A 132 -14.05 4.31 -0.73
CA TYR A 132 -13.08 3.86 0.27
C TYR A 132 -12.94 4.87 1.40
N ARG A 133 -12.69 6.14 1.07
CA ARG A 133 -12.47 7.21 2.06
C ARG A 133 -13.65 7.38 3.02
N SER A 134 -14.88 7.31 2.50
CA SER A 134 -16.09 7.42 3.30
C SER A 134 -16.37 6.17 4.14
N ARG A 135 -16.24 4.96 3.55
CA ARG A 135 -16.56 3.71 4.24
C ARG A 135 -15.50 3.32 5.27
N ALA A 136 -14.23 3.60 5.02
CA ALA A 136 -13.15 3.28 5.94
C ALA A 136 -13.40 3.81 7.37
N VAL A 137 -14.03 4.98 7.49
CA VAL A 137 -14.35 5.59 8.79
C VAL A 137 -15.67 5.07 9.37
N LYS A 138 -16.67 4.79 8.52
CA LYS A 138 -18.03 4.42 8.96
C LYS A 138 -18.17 2.93 9.22
N ASP A 139 -17.54 2.10 8.37
CA ASP A 139 -17.64 0.64 8.38
C ASP A 139 -16.27 0.02 8.01
N PRO A 140 -15.23 0.19 8.85
CA PRO A 140 -13.91 -0.33 8.56
C PRO A 140 -13.88 -1.86 8.45
N ARG A 141 -14.73 -2.57 9.20
CA ARG A 141 -14.80 -4.03 9.15
C ARG A 141 -15.40 -4.53 7.84
N GLY A 142 -16.43 -3.87 7.33
CA GLY A 142 -16.98 -4.17 6.01
C GLY A 142 -15.98 -3.87 4.88
N VAL A 143 -15.20 -2.80 5.00
CA VAL A 143 -14.10 -2.53 4.05
C VAL A 143 -13.07 -3.66 4.08
N LEU A 144 -12.62 -4.09 5.26
CA LEU A 144 -11.68 -5.21 5.38
C LEU A 144 -12.24 -6.48 4.74
N HIS A 145 -13.51 -6.78 4.96
CA HIS A 145 -14.19 -7.92 4.33
C HIS A 145 -14.15 -7.84 2.80
N ASP A 146 -14.40 -6.66 2.22
CA ASP A 146 -14.33 -6.45 0.76
C ASP A 146 -12.92 -6.67 0.20
N PHE A 147 -11.89 -6.43 1.01
CA PHE A 147 -10.48 -6.74 0.70
C PHE A 147 -10.08 -8.18 1.03
N GLY A 148 -11.04 -9.03 1.47
CA GLY A 148 -10.77 -10.43 1.81
C GLY A 148 -10.12 -10.64 3.18
N VAL A 149 -10.13 -9.61 4.05
CA VAL A 149 -9.58 -9.70 5.41
C VAL A 149 -10.68 -10.00 6.40
N HIS A 150 -10.65 -11.18 7.00
CA HIS A 150 -11.60 -11.64 7.99
C HIS A 150 -10.96 -11.67 9.37
N LEU A 151 -11.31 -10.71 10.22
CA LEU A 151 -10.80 -10.61 11.59
C LEU A 151 -11.81 -11.16 12.59
N PRO A 152 -11.37 -11.80 13.70
CA PRO A 152 -12.24 -12.15 14.82
C PRO A 152 -13.05 -10.94 15.29
N GLN A 153 -14.26 -11.16 15.76
CA GLN A 153 -15.11 -10.07 16.28
C GLN A 153 -14.49 -9.37 17.50
N SER A 154 -13.67 -10.07 18.27
CA SER A 154 -12.92 -9.53 19.41
C SER A 154 -11.79 -8.58 18.99
N THR A 155 -11.31 -8.64 17.74
CA THR A 155 -10.24 -7.75 17.27
C THR A 155 -10.81 -6.35 17.03
N ARG A 156 -10.28 -5.38 17.74
CA ARG A 156 -10.62 -3.96 17.55
C ARG A 156 -9.97 -3.46 16.25
N ILE A 157 -10.67 -2.58 15.54
CA ILE A 157 -10.15 -1.91 14.35
C ILE A 157 -9.99 -0.43 14.69
N ARG A 158 -8.81 0.10 14.44
CA ARG A 158 -8.50 1.52 14.58
C ARG A 158 -8.16 2.11 13.22
N VAL A 159 -8.90 3.15 12.85
CA VAL A 159 -8.69 3.88 11.59
C VAL A 159 -7.88 5.14 11.88
N TRP A 160 -6.83 5.34 11.09
CA TRP A 160 -5.94 6.49 11.16
C TRP A 160 -6.13 7.34 9.91
N ASP A 161 -6.45 8.60 10.11
CA ASP A 161 -6.66 9.56 9.02
C ASP A 161 -5.37 10.34 8.75
N SER A 162 -4.72 10.05 7.62
CA SER A 162 -3.53 10.77 7.19
C SER A 162 -3.90 12.20 6.76
N THR A 163 -3.03 13.15 7.09
CA THR A 163 -3.21 14.56 6.74
C THR A 163 -2.05 15.05 5.86
N ALA A 164 -2.07 16.34 5.50
CA ALA A 164 -0.94 16.95 4.81
C ALA A 164 0.37 16.92 5.63
N GLU A 165 0.27 16.84 6.94
CA GLU A 165 1.39 16.92 7.89
C GLU A 165 1.82 15.54 8.39
N VAL A 166 0.88 14.60 8.55
CA VAL A 166 1.15 13.29 9.15
C VAL A 166 0.77 12.17 8.20
N ARG A 167 1.67 11.22 8.01
CA ARG A 167 1.46 9.99 7.22
C ARG A 167 1.58 8.78 8.13
N TYR A 168 0.67 7.84 8.00
CA TYR A 168 0.68 6.61 8.79
C TYR A 168 1.19 5.43 7.98
N LEU A 169 1.97 4.57 8.65
CA LEU A 169 2.45 3.29 8.16
C LEU A 169 2.03 2.21 9.15
N VAL A 170 1.31 1.19 8.69
CA VAL A 170 0.98 0.05 9.54
C VAL A 170 2.16 -0.92 9.60
N ILE A 171 2.55 -1.32 10.80
CA ILE A 171 3.42 -2.48 11.04
C ILE A 171 2.48 -3.69 11.19
N PRO A 172 2.32 -4.53 10.16
CA PRO A 172 1.46 -5.70 10.26
C PRO A 172 2.08 -6.74 11.19
N ARG A 173 1.24 -7.64 11.72
CA ARG A 173 1.74 -8.75 12.54
C ARG A 173 2.66 -9.65 11.71
N ARG A 174 3.76 -10.05 12.31
CA ARG A 174 4.66 -11.03 11.71
C ARG A 174 3.91 -12.35 11.51
N PRO A 175 3.99 -12.96 10.31
CA PRO A 175 3.38 -14.28 10.07
C PRO A 175 3.93 -15.35 11.00
N ALA A 176 3.08 -16.27 11.42
CA ALA A 176 3.52 -17.44 12.17
C ALA A 176 4.51 -18.29 11.34
N ASN A 177 5.37 -19.03 12.01
CA ASN A 177 6.39 -19.91 11.40
C ASN A 177 7.40 -19.18 10.49
N SER A 178 7.61 -17.87 10.73
CA SER A 178 8.57 -17.06 9.96
C SER A 178 9.87 -16.78 10.71
N GLU A 179 10.08 -17.40 11.88
CA GLU A 179 11.21 -17.13 12.78
C GLU A 179 12.56 -17.45 12.13
N HIS A 180 12.60 -18.42 11.24
CA HIS A 180 13.79 -18.88 10.52
C HIS A 180 14.13 -18.03 9.28
N LEU A 181 13.25 -17.12 8.85
CA LEU A 181 13.42 -16.32 7.65
C LEU A 181 14.37 -15.14 7.91
N ASN A 182 15.23 -14.86 6.92
CA ASN A 182 16.06 -13.67 6.89
C ASN A 182 15.28 -12.42 6.46
N ASP A 183 15.90 -11.24 6.57
CA ASP A 183 15.23 -9.95 6.27
C ASP A 183 14.70 -9.87 4.83
N THR A 184 15.36 -10.46 3.84
CA THR A 184 14.91 -10.48 2.44
C THR A 184 13.67 -11.36 2.27
N GLU A 185 13.67 -12.53 2.87
CA GLU A 185 12.54 -13.46 2.86
C GLU A 185 11.35 -12.87 3.61
N LEU A 186 11.58 -12.25 4.77
CA LEU A 186 10.55 -11.53 5.52
C LEU A 186 9.95 -10.39 4.70
N ALA A 187 10.78 -9.60 4.01
CA ALA A 187 10.30 -8.51 3.16
C ALA A 187 9.39 -9.02 2.02
N ALA A 188 9.66 -10.22 1.48
CA ALA A 188 8.83 -10.82 0.44
C ALA A 188 7.41 -11.18 0.91
N LEU A 189 7.19 -11.32 2.24
CA LEU A 189 5.87 -11.57 2.81
C LEU A 189 5.04 -10.28 2.96
N VAL A 190 5.69 -9.13 2.99
CA VAL A 190 5.02 -7.84 3.20
C VAL A 190 4.38 -7.36 1.89
N THR A 191 3.14 -6.90 1.97
CA THR A 191 2.43 -6.32 0.82
C THR A 191 2.13 -4.84 1.08
N ARG A 192 1.90 -4.06 0.03
CA ARG A 192 1.42 -2.67 0.16
C ARG A 192 0.16 -2.61 1.02
N ASP A 193 -0.79 -3.48 0.73
CA ASP A 193 -2.09 -3.52 1.40
C ASP A 193 -1.96 -3.86 2.89
N SER A 194 -0.99 -4.71 3.27
CA SER A 194 -0.72 -4.98 4.67
C SER A 194 -0.13 -3.78 5.43
N MET A 195 0.61 -2.91 4.72
CA MET A 195 1.17 -1.68 5.27
C MET A 195 0.18 -0.50 5.32
N ILE A 196 -0.92 -0.60 4.57
CA ILE A 196 -2.08 0.31 4.67
C ILE A 196 -3.07 -0.22 5.72
N GLY A 197 -3.02 -1.52 5.99
CA GLY A 197 -3.90 -2.21 6.92
C GLY A 197 -5.20 -2.72 6.30
N VAL A 198 -5.31 -2.79 4.97
CA VAL A 198 -6.44 -3.43 4.25
C VAL A 198 -6.10 -4.84 3.77
N GLY A 199 -4.93 -5.33 4.08
CA GLY A 199 -4.47 -6.67 3.77
C GLY A 199 -3.69 -7.28 4.94
N LEU A 200 -3.42 -8.57 4.83
CA LEU A 200 -2.48 -9.27 5.70
C LEU A 200 -1.17 -9.56 4.96
N PRO A 201 -0.05 -9.74 5.66
CA PRO A 201 1.15 -10.29 5.04
C PRO A 201 0.86 -11.66 4.42
N ARG A 202 1.64 -12.01 3.42
CA ARG A 202 1.56 -13.35 2.83
C ARG A 202 1.93 -14.40 3.88
N PRO A 203 1.30 -15.58 3.86
CA PRO A 203 1.75 -16.69 4.70
C PRO A 203 3.16 -17.15 4.28
N VAL A 204 3.86 -17.77 5.21
CA VAL A 204 5.13 -18.43 4.89
C VAL A 204 4.83 -19.58 3.92
N PRO A 205 5.54 -19.69 2.79
CA PRO A 205 5.42 -20.84 1.91
C PRO A 205 5.72 -22.13 2.66
N PRO A 206 5.04 -23.24 2.31
CA PRO A 206 5.26 -24.54 2.94
C PRO A 206 6.66 -25.09 2.69
#